data_a3442ddb2a10ecdeedb5475de96fe697
#
_entry.id   a3442ddb2a10ecdeedb5475de96fe697
#
_cell.length_a   1.000
_cell.length_b   1.000
_cell.length_c   1.000
_cell.angle_alpha   90.00
_cell.angle_beta   90.00
_cell.angle_gamma   90.00
#
_symmetry.space_group_name_H-M   'P 1'
#
loop_
_entity.id
_entity.type
_entity.pdbx_description
1 polymer ?
#
loop_
_entity_poly.entity_id
_entity_poly.type
_entity_poly.pdbx_seq_one_letter_code
_entity_poly.pdbx_strand_id
1 'polypeptide(L)'
;FAEFRLPGFDYPLRVLLTPYTNGQRAKRYMGTEDADEGLRVFLRDHWAGLADKYCDTEGGNLLVAHLFMAREGGELPEEPEDERPINIGGADVVYTSLIPPAMQYAALGHLHRWQTVDTEPCPAVYSGSPLSYSFSEAEQDKYVTLVDLEPGCPARVTKRRLTSGHPLARRRFEGVEVALQWLAEHPDTWVELTVATDTFLTAQEVKSLHAAHDGIVCIIPDVRDASLVNDRVASIHD
;
A
#
# COMPACT_ATOMS: atom_id res chain seq x y z
N PHE A 1 13.83 16.28 11.12
CA PHE A 1 14.22 15.66 12.39
C PHE A 1 13.28 16.10 13.50
N ALA A 2 12.90 15.17 14.37
CA ALA A 2 12.19 15.44 15.60
C ALA A 2 12.75 14.56 16.75
N GLU A 3 12.79 15.12 17.96
CA GLU A 3 13.12 14.38 19.18
C GLU A 3 11.92 14.43 20.12
N PHE A 4 11.54 13.29 20.64
CA PHE A 4 10.44 13.13 21.60
C PHE A 4 10.96 12.56 22.91
N ARG A 5 10.55 13.16 24.04
CA ARG A 5 10.74 12.59 25.38
C ARG A 5 9.39 12.13 25.88
N LEU A 6 9.20 10.82 25.89
CA LEU A 6 7.93 10.21 26.24
C LEU A 6 7.88 9.94 27.76
N PRO A 7 6.73 10.15 28.41
CA PRO A 7 6.57 9.83 29.84
C PRO A 7 6.83 8.34 30.09
N GLY A 8 7.63 8.06 31.13
CA GLY A 8 7.99 6.68 31.51
C GLY A 8 9.20 6.09 30.78
N PHE A 9 9.88 6.88 29.94
CA PHE A 9 11.14 6.48 29.28
C PHE A 9 12.25 7.44 29.66
N ASP A 10 13.43 6.90 29.98
CA ASP A 10 14.61 7.70 30.37
C ASP A 10 15.44 8.14 29.19
N TYR A 11 15.08 7.71 27.97
CA TYR A 11 15.79 8.01 26.74
C TYR A 11 14.89 8.70 25.70
N PRO A 12 15.44 9.49 24.79
CA PRO A 12 14.68 10.14 23.73
C PRO A 12 14.34 9.16 22.60
N LEU A 13 13.19 9.39 21.96
CA LEU A 13 12.88 8.84 20.64
C LEU A 13 13.27 9.89 19.58
N ARG A 14 14.17 9.55 18.69
CA ARG A 14 14.66 10.40 17.62
C ARG A 14 14.16 9.91 16.28
N VAL A 15 13.56 10.81 15.51
CA VAL A 15 12.87 10.46 14.28
C VAL A 15 13.39 11.32 13.14
N LEU A 16 13.93 10.68 12.11
CA LEU A 16 14.14 11.28 10.80
C LEU A 16 12.83 11.17 10.00
N LEU A 17 12.29 12.29 9.55
CA LEU A 17 11.01 12.38 8.85
C LEU A 17 11.24 12.73 7.39
N THR A 18 10.82 11.86 6.49
CA THR A 18 10.92 12.05 5.04
C THR A 18 9.53 11.98 4.41
N PRO A 19 8.93 13.14 4.09
CA PRO A 19 7.65 13.18 3.39
C PRO A 19 7.82 12.68 1.95
N TYR A 20 6.70 12.42 1.28
CA TYR A 20 6.70 12.02 -0.13
C TYR A 20 7.49 13.01 -0.99
N THR A 21 8.46 12.47 -1.70
CA THR A 21 9.21 13.18 -2.74
C THR A 21 9.49 12.24 -3.91
N ASN A 22 9.77 12.81 -5.06
CA ASN A 22 10.12 12.07 -6.27
C ASN A 22 11.29 12.77 -7.01
N GLY A 23 11.89 12.07 -7.97
CA GLY A 23 13.02 12.55 -8.73
C GLY A 23 12.77 13.88 -9.42
N GLN A 24 11.57 14.14 -9.94
CA GLN A 24 11.25 15.42 -10.58
C GLN A 24 11.30 16.61 -9.60
N ARG A 25 10.84 16.40 -8.35
CA ARG A 25 10.97 17.41 -7.31
C ARG A 25 12.43 17.61 -6.90
N ALA A 26 13.18 16.51 -6.73
CA ALA A 26 14.61 16.56 -6.44
C ALA A 26 15.39 17.30 -7.55
N LYS A 27 15.13 16.99 -8.83
CA LYS A 27 15.73 17.68 -10.00
C LYS A 27 15.55 19.20 -9.94
N ARG A 28 14.35 19.67 -9.56
CA ARG A 28 14.04 21.10 -9.46
C ARG A 28 14.89 21.82 -8.41
N TYR A 29 15.24 21.11 -7.32
CA TYR A 29 16.07 21.66 -6.25
C TYR A 29 17.55 21.54 -6.51
N MET A 30 18.00 20.46 -7.14
CA MET A 30 19.41 20.10 -7.25
C MET A 30 20.03 20.40 -8.62
N GLY A 31 19.20 20.64 -9.66
CA GLY A 31 19.70 20.96 -11.00
C GLY A 31 20.41 19.80 -11.71
N THR A 32 20.19 18.54 -11.25
CA THR A 32 20.79 17.34 -11.85
C THR A 32 20.05 16.93 -13.13
N GLU A 33 20.76 16.37 -14.13
CA GLU A 33 20.11 15.85 -15.33
C GLU A 33 19.38 14.54 -15.08
N ASP A 34 19.97 13.65 -14.26
CA ASP A 34 19.37 12.41 -13.78
C ASP A 34 18.59 12.68 -12.48
N ALA A 35 17.25 12.62 -12.59
CA ALA A 35 16.36 12.93 -11.48
C ALA A 35 16.41 11.87 -10.37
N ASP A 36 16.57 10.59 -10.74
CA ASP A 36 16.51 9.46 -9.79
C ASP A 36 17.81 9.32 -9.01
N GLU A 37 18.95 9.43 -9.69
CA GLU A 37 20.24 9.45 -9.00
C GLU A 37 20.36 10.70 -8.12
N GLY A 38 19.90 11.85 -8.61
CA GLY A 38 19.84 13.06 -7.80
C GLY A 38 19.03 12.88 -6.52
N LEU A 39 17.87 12.21 -6.58
CA LEU A 39 17.06 11.90 -5.41
C LEU A 39 17.80 11.00 -4.43
N ARG A 40 18.42 9.91 -4.91
CA ARG A 40 19.18 8.97 -4.08
C ARG A 40 20.35 9.64 -3.38
N VAL A 41 21.16 10.43 -4.10
CA VAL A 41 22.27 11.18 -3.53
C VAL A 41 21.79 12.17 -2.47
N PHE A 42 20.73 12.92 -2.77
CA PHE A 42 20.16 13.87 -1.81
C PHE A 42 19.70 13.19 -0.52
N LEU A 43 18.93 12.10 -0.63
CA LEU A 43 18.42 11.39 0.55
C LEU A 43 19.55 10.77 1.36
N ARG A 44 20.54 10.14 0.72
CA ARG A 44 21.71 9.58 1.37
C ARG A 44 22.44 10.63 2.21
N ASP A 45 22.82 11.75 1.57
CA ASP A 45 23.63 12.78 2.22
C ASP A 45 22.82 13.50 3.31
N HIS A 46 21.53 13.72 3.08
CA HIS A 46 20.67 14.36 4.07
C HIS A 46 20.41 13.47 5.29
N TRP A 47 20.10 12.19 5.08
CA TRP A 47 19.88 11.24 6.17
C TRP A 47 21.18 11.00 6.97
N ALA A 48 22.31 10.81 6.28
CA ALA A 48 23.60 10.65 6.94
C ALA A 48 23.94 11.88 7.80
N GLY A 49 23.82 13.09 7.24
CA GLY A 49 24.11 14.32 7.98
C GLY A 49 23.19 14.54 9.19
N LEU A 50 21.91 14.16 9.10
CA LEU A 50 21.01 14.21 10.26
C LEU A 50 21.33 13.14 11.29
N ALA A 51 21.63 11.92 10.86
CA ALA A 51 21.98 10.82 11.74
C ALA A 51 23.27 11.12 12.51
N ASP A 52 24.33 11.58 11.83
CA ASP A 52 25.60 11.95 12.44
C ASP A 52 25.46 13.07 13.49
N LYS A 53 24.52 13.99 13.24
CA LYS A 53 24.31 15.13 14.12
C LYS A 53 23.43 14.83 15.34
N TYR A 54 22.46 13.95 15.21
CA TYR A 54 21.39 13.83 16.19
C TYR A 54 21.18 12.41 16.74
N CYS A 55 21.69 11.37 16.07
CA CYS A 55 21.45 9.99 16.46
C CYS A 55 22.69 9.38 17.11
N ASP A 56 22.51 8.74 18.26
CA ASP A 56 23.53 8.02 18.99
C ASP A 56 22.93 6.75 19.64
N THR A 57 23.70 6.05 20.43
CA THR A 57 23.28 4.84 21.13
C THR A 57 22.54 5.09 22.45
N GLU A 58 22.31 6.35 22.83
CA GLU A 58 21.59 6.74 24.05
C GLU A 58 20.10 6.95 23.85
N GLY A 59 19.60 6.88 22.60
CA GLY A 59 18.21 7.04 22.25
C GLY A 59 17.69 5.97 21.30
N GLY A 60 16.38 5.91 21.13
CA GLY A 60 15.74 5.15 20.06
C GLY A 60 15.77 5.94 18.75
N ASN A 61 16.34 5.39 17.68
CA ASN A 61 16.52 6.06 16.39
C ASN A 61 15.66 5.43 15.31
N LEU A 62 14.79 6.23 14.70
CA LEU A 62 13.76 5.80 13.76
C LEU A 62 13.79 6.63 12.47
N LEU A 63 13.76 5.98 11.33
CA LEU A 63 13.44 6.62 10.04
C LEU A 63 11.96 6.42 9.74
N VAL A 64 11.23 7.50 9.43
CA VAL A 64 9.86 7.46 8.88
C VAL A 64 9.90 8.06 7.49
N ALA A 65 9.54 7.28 6.48
CA ALA A 65 9.61 7.72 5.10
C ALA A 65 8.35 7.31 4.31
N HIS A 66 7.88 8.22 3.45
CA HIS A 66 6.81 7.91 2.49
C HIS A 66 7.41 7.87 1.09
N LEU A 67 8.06 6.75 0.76
CA LEU A 67 8.85 6.56 -0.46
C LEU A 67 8.64 5.14 -0.99
N PHE A 68 8.89 4.94 -2.29
CA PHE A 68 9.04 3.61 -2.83
C PHE A 68 10.48 3.12 -2.56
N MET A 69 10.62 2.23 -1.59
CA MET A 69 11.91 1.70 -1.18
C MET A 69 12.03 0.22 -1.50
N ALA A 70 13.20 -0.18 -1.97
CA ALA A 70 13.52 -1.56 -2.30
C ALA A 70 14.92 -1.94 -1.80
N ARG A 71 15.17 -3.22 -1.63
CA ARG A 71 16.52 -3.75 -1.44
C ARG A 71 17.30 -3.62 -2.75
N GLU A 72 18.50 -3.11 -2.70
CA GLU A 72 19.36 -3.01 -3.88
C GLU A 72 19.69 -4.39 -4.44
N GLY A 73 19.40 -4.62 -5.72
CA GLY A 73 19.56 -5.93 -6.38
C GLY A 73 18.57 -7.01 -5.93
N GLY A 74 17.57 -6.67 -5.11
CA GLY A 74 16.49 -7.55 -4.68
C GLY A 74 15.26 -7.47 -5.58
N GLU A 75 14.22 -8.24 -5.21
CA GLU A 75 12.89 -8.10 -5.82
C GLU A 75 12.24 -6.79 -5.39
N LEU A 76 11.49 -6.17 -6.31
CA LEU A 76 10.72 -4.99 -5.98
C LEU A 76 9.54 -5.35 -5.06
N PRO A 77 9.17 -4.47 -4.11
CA PRO A 77 7.98 -4.65 -3.31
C PRO A 77 6.72 -4.79 -4.17
N GLU A 78 5.76 -5.57 -3.68
CA GLU A 78 4.49 -5.78 -4.36
C GLU A 78 3.63 -4.50 -4.36
N GLU A 79 3.18 -4.11 -5.57
CA GLU A 79 2.19 -3.04 -5.81
C GLU A 79 0.82 -3.65 -6.10
N PRO A 80 -0.31 -2.93 -5.83
CA PRO A 80 -1.64 -3.37 -6.25
C PRO A 80 -1.76 -3.49 -7.76
N GLU A 81 -2.35 -4.59 -8.26
CA GLU A 81 -2.44 -4.88 -9.70
C GLU A 81 -3.32 -3.90 -10.50
N ASP A 82 -4.31 -3.28 -9.86
CA ASP A 82 -5.30 -2.41 -10.52
C ASP A 82 -4.95 -0.92 -10.43
N GLU A 83 -3.90 -0.56 -9.70
CA GLU A 83 -3.40 0.80 -9.65
C GLU A 83 -2.38 1.00 -10.78
N ARG A 84 -2.29 2.23 -11.29
CA ARG A 84 -1.19 2.53 -12.21
C ARG A 84 0.11 2.23 -11.48
N PRO A 85 1.01 1.42 -12.07
CA PRO A 85 2.30 1.16 -11.46
C PRO A 85 2.91 2.50 -11.05
N ILE A 86 3.15 2.67 -9.75
CA ILE A 86 3.73 3.88 -9.20
C ILE A 86 5.16 4.01 -9.72
N ASN A 87 5.71 2.86 -10.12
CA ASN A 87 7.07 2.71 -10.57
C ASN A 87 7.16 2.22 -12.01
N ILE A 88 7.07 3.13 -12.96
CA ILE A 88 7.26 2.82 -14.38
C ILE A 88 8.76 2.79 -14.66
N GLY A 89 9.31 1.58 -14.87
CA GLY A 89 10.70 1.41 -15.29
C GLY A 89 11.75 1.62 -14.20
N GLY A 90 11.38 1.52 -12.92
CA GLY A 90 12.33 1.66 -11.79
C GLY A 90 12.65 3.11 -11.42
N ALA A 91 11.91 4.07 -11.96
CA ALA A 91 12.02 5.48 -11.59
C ALA A 91 11.61 5.69 -10.12
N ASP A 92 12.25 6.64 -9.45
CA ASP A 92 11.97 7.01 -8.05
C ASP A 92 12.24 5.89 -7.00
N VAL A 93 12.88 4.77 -7.34
CA VAL A 93 13.26 3.74 -6.36
C VAL A 93 14.38 4.27 -5.46
N VAL A 94 14.14 4.20 -4.15
CA VAL A 94 15.12 4.50 -3.11
C VAL A 94 15.58 3.20 -2.47
N TYR A 95 16.89 2.99 -2.36
CA TYR A 95 17.41 1.74 -1.83
C TYR A 95 17.57 1.77 -0.30
N THR A 96 17.30 0.63 0.34
CA THR A 96 17.47 0.46 1.80
C THR A 96 18.92 0.63 2.24
N SER A 97 19.89 0.37 1.34
CA SER A 97 21.32 0.64 1.57
C SER A 97 21.67 2.11 1.87
N LEU A 98 20.76 3.04 1.58
CA LEU A 98 20.91 4.46 1.91
C LEU A 98 20.50 4.82 3.33
N ILE A 99 19.86 3.89 4.06
CA ILE A 99 19.45 4.10 5.45
C ILE A 99 20.70 4.18 6.33
N PRO A 100 20.85 5.24 7.16
CA PRO A 100 22.01 5.35 8.04
C PRO A 100 22.10 4.18 9.02
N PRO A 101 23.31 3.65 9.29
CA PRO A 101 23.49 2.52 10.23
C PRO A 101 23.06 2.81 11.68
N ALA A 102 22.93 4.09 12.05
CA ALA A 102 22.43 4.49 13.37
C ALA A 102 20.91 4.27 13.53
N MET A 103 20.18 4.00 12.44
CA MET A 103 18.75 3.71 12.52
C MET A 103 18.51 2.29 13.01
N GLN A 104 17.54 2.15 13.93
CA GLN A 104 17.12 0.86 14.45
C GLN A 104 15.92 0.29 13.71
N TYR A 105 15.11 1.15 13.07
CA TYR A 105 13.93 0.76 12.30
C TYR A 105 13.60 1.82 11.25
N ALA A 106 13.13 1.38 10.09
CA ALA A 106 12.58 2.24 9.05
C ALA A 106 11.08 1.94 8.85
N ALA A 107 10.24 2.86 9.30
CA ALA A 107 8.79 2.82 9.11
C ALA A 107 8.45 3.41 7.74
N LEU A 108 7.98 2.57 6.82
CA LEU A 108 7.69 2.94 5.45
C LEU A 108 6.20 3.09 5.22
N GLY A 109 5.79 4.17 4.56
CA GLY A 109 4.48 4.39 3.96
C GLY A 109 4.60 4.46 2.45
N HIS A 110 3.49 4.40 1.75
CA HIS A 110 3.28 4.45 0.31
C HIS A 110 2.59 3.18 -0.21
N LEU A 111 3.10 2.00 0.09
CA LEU A 111 2.47 0.74 -0.32
C LEU A 111 1.43 0.29 0.71
N HIS A 112 0.28 -0.18 0.22
CA HIS A 112 -0.86 -0.54 1.05
C HIS A 112 -0.81 -1.98 1.59
N ARG A 113 0.12 -2.79 1.08
CA ARG A 113 0.34 -4.16 1.57
C ARG A 113 1.44 -4.18 2.62
N TRP A 114 1.18 -4.89 3.74
CA TRP A 114 2.21 -5.11 4.74
C TRP A 114 3.34 -5.99 4.16
N GLN A 115 4.57 -5.51 4.18
CA GLN A 115 5.73 -6.24 3.71
C GLN A 115 7.03 -5.74 4.32
N THR A 116 7.97 -6.66 4.57
CA THR A 116 9.35 -6.31 4.93
C THR A 116 10.15 -6.19 3.64
N VAL A 117 10.77 -5.04 3.48
CA VAL A 117 11.61 -4.74 2.30
C VAL A 117 13.03 -5.26 2.50
N ASP A 118 13.58 -5.04 3.69
CA ASP A 118 14.93 -5.43 4.05
C ASP A 118 15.06 -5.60 5.56
N THR A 119 16.12 -6.25 5.99
CA THR A 119 16.53 -6.38 7.39
C THR A 119 17.84 -5.67 7.71
N GLU A 120 18.53 -5.18 6.69
CA GLU A 120 19.80 -4.44 6.79
C GLU A 120 19.68 -3.02 6.19
N PRO A 121 20.29 -2.00 6.82
CA PRO A 121 21.02 -2.01 8.10
C PRO A 121 20.10 -2.13 9.33
N CYS A 122 18.79 -2.01 9.13
CA CYS A 122 17.75 -2.24 10.13
C CYS A 122 16.47 -2.74 9.44
N PRO A 123 15.51 -3.30 10.20
CA PRO A 123 14.23 -3.68 9.61
C PRO A 123 13.55 -2.49 8.93
N ALA A 124 13.29 -2.61 7.61
CA ALA A 124 12.57 -1.64 6.79
C ALA A 124 11.23 -2.25 6.37
N VAL A 125 10.11 -1.69 6.86
CA VAL A 125 8.81 -2.33 6.76
C VAL A 125 7.73 -1.35 6.31
N TYR A 126 6.97 -1.73 5.29
CA TYR A 126 5.68 -1.12 4.98
C TYR A 126 4.62 -1.69 5.92
N SER A 127 4.04 -0.84 6.77
CA SER A 127 2.91 -1.26 7.62
C SER A 127 1.64 -1.54 6.82
N GLY A 128 1.58 -1.05 5.59
CA GLY A 128 0.40 -1.08 4.75
C GLY A 128 -0.65 -0.05 5.17
N SER A 129 -1.82 -0.16 4.58
CA SER A 129 -2.99 0.62 4.97
C SER A 129 -3.81 -0.10 6.04
N PRO A 130 -4.43 0.62 7.00
CA PRO A 130 -5.25 0.01 8.04
C PRO A 130 -6.57 -0.57 7.51
N LEU A 131 -7.02 -0.11 6.34
CA LEU A 131 -8.21 -0.56 5.62
C LEU A 131 -7.85 -0.83 4.16
N SER A 132 -8.66 -1.63 3.47
CA SER A 132 -8.59 -1.76 2.02
C SER A 132 -9.23 -0.54 1.37
N TYR A 133 -8.53 0.11 0.45
CA TYR A 133 -8.99 1.30 -0.26
C TYR A 133 -9.57 1.00 -1.65
N SER A 134 -9.28 -0.18 -2.17
CA SER A 134 -9.78 -0.63 -3.47
C SER A 134 -10.07 -2.13 -3.46
N PHE A 135 -10.81 -2.61 -4.47
CA PHE A 135 -11.05 -4.04 -4.64
C PHE A 135 -9.84 -4.83 -5.12
N SER A 136 -8.75 -4.17 -5.55
CA SER A 136 -7.46 -4.84 -5.76
C SER A 136 -6.83 -5.34 -4.47
N GLU A 137 -7.25 -4.75 -3.33
CA GLU A 137 -6.83 -5.15 -2.00
C GLU A 137 -7.83 -6.12 -1.32
N ALA A 138 -8.87 -6.56 -2.06
CA ALA A 138 -9.82 -7.54 -1.55
C ALA A 138 -9.10 -8.80 -1.08
N GLU A 139 -9.55 -9.35 0.06
CA GLU A 139 -8.96 -10.54 0.70
C GLU A 139 -7.54 -10.36 1.26
N GLN A 140 -6.97 -9.16 1.19
CA GLN A 140 -5.72 -8.87 1.87
C GLN A 140 -5.96 -8.64 3.36
N ASP A 141 -5.22 -9.37 4.17
CA ASP A 141 -5.18 -9.09 5.60
C ASP A 141 -4.49 -7.75 5.86
N LYS A 142 -5.08 -6.94 6.72
CA LYS A 142 -4.52 -5.66 7.15
C LYS A 142 -3.87 -5.77 8.52
N TYR A 143 -2.82 -4.99 8.73
CA TYR A 143 -1.97 -5.09 9.91
C TYR A 143 -1.54 -3.73 10.43
N VAL A 144 -1.17 -3.70 11.70
CA VAL A 144 -0.30 -2.67 12.27
C VAL A 144 1.02 -3.30 12.68
N THR A 145 2.08 -2.51 12.63
CA THR A 145 3.40 -2.92 13.08
C THR A 145 3.69 -2.33 14.45
N LEU A 146 3.93 -3.18 15.44
CA LEU A 146 4.41 -2.78 16.75
C LEU A 146 5.93 -2.89 16.76
N VAL A 147 6.60 -1.84 17.23
CA VAL A 147 8.05 -1.76 17.23
C VAL A 147 8.54 -1.42 18.64
N ASP A 148 9.28 -2.32 19.23
CA ASP A 148 9.95 -2.09 20.51
C ASP A 148 11.37 -1.59 20.23
N LEU A 149 11.70 -0.41 20.74
CA LEU A 149 13.00 0.23 20.59
C LEU A 149 13.65 0.45 21.96
N GLU A 150 14.86 -0.04 22.11
CA GLU A 150 15.72 0.24 23.26
C GLU A 150 17.04 0.85 22.77
N PRO A 151 17.64 1.81 23.49
CA PRO A 151 18.90 2.43 23.11
C PRO A 151 20.00 1.40 22.84
N GLY A 152 20.68 1.52 21.70
CA GLY A 152 21.78 0.64 21.31
C GLY A 152 21.39 -0.82 20.98
N CYS A 153 20.10 -1.17 21.00
CA CYS A 153 19.62 -2.52 20.70
C CYS A 153 18.93 -2.59 19.33
N PRO A 154 18.98 -3.74 18.64
CA PRO A 154 18.15 -3.96 17.45
C PRO A 154 16.65 -3.85 17.77
N ALA A 155 15.88 -3.25 16.87
CA ALA A 155 14.44 -3.14 17.02
C ALA A 155 13.77 -4.52 16.99
N ARG A 156 12.78 -4.72 17.86
CA ARG A 156 11.88 -5.88 17.79
C ARG A 156 10.60 -5.48 17.05
N VAL A 157 10.31 -6.17 15.96
CA VAL A 157 9.17 -5.89 15.10
C VAL A 157 8.11 -6.98 15.25
N THR A 158 6.88 -6.59 15.57
CA THR A 158 5.74 -7.51 15.73
C THR A 158 4.58 -7.07 14.82
N LYS A 159 4.11 -7.99 14.00
CA LYS A 159 2.95 -7.83 13.12
C LYS A 159 1.66 -8.17 13.85
N ARG A 160 0.68 -7.27 13.88
CA ARG A 160 -0.64 -7.48 14.49
C ARG A 160 -1.74 -7.32 13.45
N ARG A 161 -2.49 -8.39 13.20
CA ARG A 161 -3.63 -8.37 12.28
C ARG A 161 -4.74 -7.48 12.82
N LEU A 162 -5.32 -6.67 11.92
CA LEU A 162 -6.53 -5.91 12.15
C LEU A 162 -7.74 -6.77 11.78
N THR A 163 -8.76 -6.74 12.61
CA THR A 163 -9.99 -7.52 12.41
C THR A 163 -11.25 -6.66 12.39
N SER A 164 -11.08 -5.34 12.43
CA SER A 164 -12.19 -4.39 12.37
C SER A 164 -12.43 -3.92 10.95
N GLY A 165 -13.66 -3.51 10.66
CA GLY A 165 -14.10 -3.04 9.35
C GLY A 165 -14.88 -4.10 8.58
N HIS A 166 -15.45 -3.68 7.44
CA HIS A 166 -16.15 -4.59 6.53
C HIS A 166 -15.12 -5.25 5.60
N PRO A 167 -15.17 -6.57 5.42
CA PRO A 167 -14.38 -7.25 4.40
C PRO A 167 -14.72 -6.72 3.00
N LEU A 168 -13.73 -6.62 2.14
CA LEU A 168 -13.94 -6.39 0.71
C LEU A 168 -13.83 -7.72 -0.03
N ALA A 169 -14.76 -7.98 -0.96
CA ALA A 169 -14.72 -9.14 -1.80
C ALA A 169 -14.92 -8.76 -3.27
N ARG A 170 -14.04 -9.24 -4.13
CA ARG A 170 -14.22 -9.24 -5.58
C ARG A 170 -14.63 -10.64 -5.98
N ARG A 171 -15.85 -10.80 -6.48
CA ARG A 171 -16.42 -12.12 -6.79
C ARG A 171 -17.04 -12.16 -8.16
N ARG A 172 -16.83 -13.29 -8.85
CA ARG A 172 -17.47 -13.62 -10.12
C ARG A 172 -18.35 -14.85 -9.96
N PHE A 173 -19.59 -14.75 -10.42
CA PHE A 173 -20.56 -15.81 -10.33
C PHE A 173 -21.17 -16.15 -11.69
N GLU A 174 -21.51 -17.41 -11.88
CA GLU A 174 -22.20 -17.92 -13.05
C GLU A 174 -23.72 -17.79 -12.85
N GLY A 175 -24.24 -16.57 -13.07
CA GLY A 175 -25.65 -16.24 -12.93
C GLY A 175 -26.05 -15.57 -11.64
N VAL A 176 -27.25 -14.97 -11.65
CA VAL A 176 -27.79 -14.15 -10.57
C VAL A 176 -28.12 -14.98 -9.31
N GLU A 177 -28.66 -16.19 -9.49
CA GLU A 177 -29.09 -17.02 -8.35
C GLU A 177 -27.93 -17.44 -7.46
N VAL A 178 -26.79 -17.82 -8.07
CA VAL A 178 -25.57 -18.18 -7.34
C VAL A 178 -25.00 -16.97 -6.58
N ALA A 179 -25.06 -15.80 -7.23
CA ALA A 179 -24.65 -14.56 -6.60
C ALA A 179 -25.52 -14.23 -5.37
N LEU A 180 -26.85 -14.34 -5.50
CA LEU A 180 -27.80 -14.09 -4.40
C LEU A 180 -27.57 -15.02 -3.21
N GLN A 181 -27.27 -16.29 -3.46
CA GLN A 181 -26.97 -17.26 -2.40
C GLN A 181 -25.72 -16.84 -1.63
N TRP A 182 -24.63 -16.53 -2.32
CA TRP A 182 -23.39 -16.11 -1.70
C TRP A 182 -23.54 -14.80 -0.89
N LEU A 183 -24.27 -13.83 -1.46
CA LEU A 183 -24.55 -12.56 -0.79
C LEU A 183 -25.30 -12.76 0.52
N ALA A 184 -26.26 -13.68 0.57
CA ALA A 184 -26.99 -14.01 1.80
C ALA A 184 -26.11 -14.62 2.90
N GLU A 185 -25.03 -15.30 2.53
CA GLU A 185 -24.06 -15.92 3.45
C GLU A 185 -23.01 -14.90 3.95
N HIS A 186 -22.89 -13.71 3.30
CA HIS A 186 -21.85 -12.72 3.57
C HIS A 186 -22.40 -11.31 3.81
N PRO A 187 -23.37 -11.11 4.72
CA PRO A 187 -24.17 -9.89 4.83
C PRO A 187 -23.35 -8.62 5.16
N ASP A 188 -22.19 -8.76 5.81
CA ASP A 188 -21.36 -7.63 6.25
C ASP A 188 -20.20 -7.29 5.28
N THR A 189 -20.21 -7.86 4.08
CA THR A 189 -19.11 -7.72 3.10
C THR A 189 -19.42 -6.65 2.07
N TRP A 190 -18.48 -5.79 1.73
CA TRP A 190 -18.57 -4.94 0.56
C TRP A 190 -18.07 -5.69 -0.67
N VAL A 191 -18.88 -5.65 -1.75
CA VAL A 191 -18.70 -6.54 -2.89
C VAL A 191 -18.62 -5.78 -4.20
N GLU A 192 -17.56 -6.05 -4.96
CA GLU A 192 -17.53 -5.85 -6.41
C GLU A 192 -17.96 -7.17 -7.06
N LEU A 193 -19.14 -7.15 -7.68
CA LEU A 193 -19.84 -8.34 -8.14
C LEU A 193 -19.77 -8.45 -9.66
N THR A 194 -19.08 -9.46 -10.18
CA THR A 194 -19.15 -9.82 -11.60
C THR A 194 -20.14 -10.94 -11.79
N VAL A 195 -21.15 -10.73 -12.66
CA VAL A 195 -22.17 -11.74 -12.97
C VAL A 195 -22.06 -12.14 -14.43
N ALA A 196 -21.68 -13.38 -14.68
CA ALA A 196 -21.61 -13.98 -16.00
C ALA A 196 -23.01 -14.49 -16.42
N THR A 197 -23.49 -14.00 -17.55
CA THR A 197 -24.80 -14.36 -18.12
C THR A 197 -24.72 -14.47 -19.64
N ASP A 198 -25.67 -15.16 -20.25
CA ASP A 198 -25.70 -15.27 -21.70
C ASP A 198 -26.22 -13.98 -22.37
N THR A 199 -27.03 -13.19 -21.65
CA THR A 199 -27.57 -11.90 -22.08
C THR A 199 -27.28 -10.82 -21.05
N PHE A 200 -27.52 -9.56 -21.37
CA PHE A 200 -27.40 -8.48 -20.39
C PHE A 200 -28.38 -8.68 -19.22
N LEU A 201 -27.91 -8.33 -18.02
CA LEU A 201 -28.76 -8.31 -16.83
C LEU A 201 -29.95 -7.39 -17.04
N THR A 202 -31.14 -7.88 -16.71
CA THR A 202 -32.34 -7.09 -16.71
C THR A 202 -32.38 -6.11 -15.53
N ALA A 203 -33.17 -5.03 -15.67
CA ALA A 203 -33.37 -4.09 -14.57
C ALA A 203 -33.95 -4.76 -13.30
N GLN A 204 -34.76 -5.83 -13.49
CA GLN A 204 -35.31 -6.58 -12.37
C GLN A 204 -34.25 -7.40 -11.64
N GLU A 205 -33.32 -8.03 -12.34
CA GLU A 205 -32.20 -8.79 -11.74
C GLU A 205 -31.25 -7.88 -10.97
N VAL A 206 -30.88 -6.73 -11.56
CA VAL A 206 -30.08 -5.72 -10.87
C VAL A 206 -30.76 -5.22 -9.60
N LYS A 207 -32.07 -4.95 -9.68
CA LYS A 207 -32.87 -4.54 -8.53
C LYS A 207 -32.94 -5.63 -7.45
N SER A 208 -33.05 -6.90 -7.84
CA SER A 208 -33.08 -8.03 -6.92
C SER A 208 -31.74 -8.17 -6.17
N LEU A 209 -30.61 -8.01 -6.86
CA LEU A 209 -29.29 -8.05 -6.26
C LEU A 209 -29.12 -6.93 -5.20
N HIS A 210 -29.42 -5.68 -5.56
CA HIS A 210 -29.36 -4.57 -4.60
C HIS A 210 -30.34 -4.67 -3.44
N ALA A 211 -31.54 -5.27 -3.67
CA ALA A 211 -32.49 -5.49 -2.59
C ALA A 211 -32.06 -6.61 -1.63
N ALA A 212 -31.24 -7.54 -2.11
CA ALA A 212 -30.72 -8.64 -1.30
C ALA A 212 -29.52 -8.26 -0.45
N HIS A 213 -28.73 -7.23 -0.83
CA HIS A 213 -27.49 -6.92 -0.15
C HIS A 213 -27.07 -5.46 -0.29
N ASP A 214 -26.97 -4.75 0.85
CA ASP A 214 -26.64 -3.31 0.90
C ASP A 214 -25.18 -3.01 0.59
N GLY A 215 -24.29 -3.99 0.72
CA GLY A 215 -22.84 -3.85 0.50
C GLY A 215 -22.40 -4.02 -0.95
N ILE A 216 -23.31 -4.13 -1.92
CA ILE A 216 -22.93 -4.17 -3.34
C ILE A 216 -22.50 -2.78 -3.79
N VAL A 217 -21.19 -2.63 -4.05
CA VAL A 217 -20.59 -1.37 -4.51
C VAL A 217 -20.69 -1.23 -6.02
N CYS A 218 -20.46 -2.32 -6.74
CA CYS A 218 -20.50 -2.34 -8.20
C CYS A 218 -20.99 -3.70 -8.71
N ILE A 219 -21.80 -3.68 -9.79
CA ILE A 219 -22.18 -4.87 -10.54
C ILE A 219 -21.58 -4.77 -11.93
N ILE A 220 -20.74 -5.74 -12.28
CA ILE A 220 -20.07 -5.85 -13.58
C ILE A 220 -20.76 -7.00 -14.36
N PRO A 221 -21.51 -6.72 -15.42
CA PRO A 221 -22.06 -7.76 -16.28
C PRO A 221 -20.95 -8.37 -17.15
N ASP A 222 -20.83 -9.69 -17.13
CA ASP A 222 -19.93 -10.45 -17.99
C ASP A 222 -20.79 -11.26 -18.99
N VAL A 223 -21.04 -10.66 -20.17
CA VAL A 223 -21.93 -11.24 -21.19
C VAL A 223 -21.13 -12.16 -22.10
N ARG A 224 -21.50 -13.46 -22.14
CA ARG A 224 -20.79 -14.47 -22.92
C ARG A 224 -21.01 -14.35 -24.42
N ASP A 225 -22.14 -13.82 -24.85
CA ASP A 225 -22.42 -13.63 -26.28
C ASP A 225 -21.77 -12.33 -26.79
N ALA A 226 -20.61 -12.49 -27.43
CA ALA A 226 -19.83 -11.39 -28.01
C ALA A 226 -20.60 -10.59 -29.08
N SER A 227 -21.65 -11.17 -29.72
CA SER A 227 -22.46 -10.45 -30.73
C SER A 227 -23.31 -9.34 -30.09
N LEU A 228 -23.81 -9.54 -28.88
CA LEU A 228 -24.60 -8.57 -28.14
C LEU A 228 -23.77 -7.37 -27.65
N VAL A 229 -22.49 -7.59 -27.38
CA VAL A 229 -21.56 -6.53 -26.93
C VAL A 229 -21.24 -5.59 -28.09
N ASN A 230 -20.99 -6.13 -29.30
CA ASN A 230 -20.67 -5.35 -30.48
C ASN A 230 -21.84 -4.48 -30.97
N ASP A 231 -23.07 -4.96 -30.92
CA ASP A 231 -24.28 -4.21 -31.32
C ASP A 231 -24.49 -2.97 -30.43
N ARG A 232 -24.18 -3.05 -29.15
CA ARG A 232 -24.32 -1.92 -28.21
C ARG A 232 -23.26 -0.85 -28.38
N VAL A 233 -22.01 -1.25 -28.70
CA VAL A 233 -20.94 -0.30 -29.01
C VAL A 233 -21.23 0.46 -30.32
N ALA A 234 -21.80 -0.21 -31.33
CA ALA A 234 -22.21 0.42 -32.59
C ALA A 234 -23.35 1.44 -32.38
N SER A 235 -24.30 1.19 -31.46
CA SER A 235 -25.45 2.10 -31.19
C SER A 235 -25.12 3.33 -30.34
N ILE A 236 -23.89 3.44 -29.77
CA ILE A 236 -23.44 4.62 -29.02
C ILE A 236 -22.73 5.63 -29.96
N HIS A 237 -22.38 5.22 -31.16
CA HIS A 237 -21.71 6.05 -32.16
C HIS A 237 -22.63 6.59 -33.27
N ASP A 238 -23.92 6.30 -33.22
CA ASP A 238 -24.99 6.91 -34.02
C ASP A 238 -25.78 7.91 -33.16
#